data_4c44f53bf2c856c862f40c9c121d379c
#
_entry.id   4c44f53bf2c856c862f40c9c121d379c
#
_cell.length_a   1.000
_cell.length_b   1.000
_cell.length_c   1.000
_cell.angle_alpha   90.00
_cell.angle_beta   90.00
_cell.angle_gamma   90.00
#
_symmetry.space_group_name_H-M   'P 1'
#
loop_
_entity.id
_entity.type
_entity.pdbx_description
1 polymer ?
#
loop_
_entity_poly.entity_id
_entity_poly.type
_entity_poly.pdbx_seq_one_letter_code
_entity_poly.pdbx_strand_id
1 'polypeptide(L)'
;MRYRYFAGVLVAAVLLLPAQGLAQHVVGTPALTDGSDGGFQVPLNTDPIYRLPTGRAGDSGFYTAAEFVMLTQTRDFGSQTIAVRGFFDSAGALTGVPGLFVGSGTEALNTRDLSRQSYQPGFNVEIGYRFDNGMRLFFNYMQLIETHASLGATLVPPLFRGPSGLADSFLTAPVFNFPPNFAGPARKVAGFGDYQVYGIWNGASTMDIRIAQRYQEMNAGYRIPLLETDYSRIYGAAGGRFAWFFERFQWWTASYDLDGNLQPQFAARYTNTLSQRMYGPFLGCGHEIFILNQFSLSTDLTAAMLFDVAKIRAKYQLGDNVPADISTQSKFGREEFRIVPNLNAAVNLWWYPVEGVQIRVGYQALMFFNTLHMNEPVGFNYGNIDPSYKVKEFRLLHGFNAGIGFFF
;
A
#
# COMPACT_ATOMS: atom_id res chain seq x y z
N MET A 1 -9.90 -17.77 -7.17
CA MET A 1 -9.00 -18.87 -7.60
C MET A 1 -8.39 -18.68 -9.01
N ARG A 2 -8.49 -17.51 -9.67
CA ARG A 2 -8.02 -17.30 -11.07
C ARG A 2 -6.75 -16.45 -11.25
N TYR A 3 -6.11 -15.98 -10.18
CA TYR A 3 -4.92 -15.11 -10.28
C TYR A 3 -3.58 -15.80 -10.00
N ARG A 4 -3.56 -17.11 -9.77
CA ARG A 4 -2.32 -17.85 -9.48
C ARG A 4 -1.38 -18.04 -10.68
N TYR A 5 -1.83 -17.77 -11.90
CA TYR A 5 -1.04 -18.02 -13.12
C TYR A 5 -0.34 -16.79 -13.71
N PHE A 6 -0.75 -15.56 -13.34
CA PHE A 6 -0.15 -14.36 -13.93
C PHE A 6 1.22 -13.99 -13.34
N ALA A 7 1.44 -14.24 -12.05
CA ALA A 7 2.73 -13.96 -11.41
C ALA A 7 3.85 -14.89 -11.90
N GLY A 8 3.51 -16.13 -12.24
CA GLY A 8 4.48 -17.10 -12.76
C GLY A 8 4.95 -16.81 -14.19
N VAL A 9 4.12 -16.16 -15.01
CA VAL A 9 4.45 -15.87 -16.41
C VAL A 9 5.38 -14.65 -16.52
N LEU A 10 5.24 -13.64 -15.67
CA LEU A 10 6.09 -12.45 -15.72
C LEU A 10 7.53 -12.75 -15.24
N VAL A 11 7.67 -13.60 -14.22
CA VAL A 11 8.99 -14.03 -13.72
C VAL A 11 9.69 -14.94 -14.73
N ALA A 12 8.95 -15.81 -15.43
CA ALA A 12 9.51 -16.69 -16.45
C ALA A 12 9.91 -15.93 -17.73
N ALA A 13 9.19 -14.87 -18.10
CA ALA A 13 9.52 -14.07 -19.28
C ALA A 13 10.81 -13.24 -19.11
N VAL A 14 11.14 -12.82 -17.87
CA VAL A 14 12.38 -12.09 -17.57
C VAL A 14 13.59 -13.03 -17.49
N LEU A 15 13.39 -14.31 -17.13
CA LEU A 15 14.46 -15.31 -17.02
C LEU A 15 14.71 -16.07 -18.33
N LEU A 16 13.83 -15.97 -19.32
CA LEU A 16 13.89 -16.70 -20.59
C LEU A 16 14.19 -15.82 -21.81
N LEU A 17 14.77 -14.65 -21.64
CA LEU A 17 15.44 -14.00 -22.77
C LEU A 17 16.69 -14.85 -23.08
N PRO A 18 16.70 -15.60 -24.19
CA PRO A 18 17.80 -16.49 -24.49
C PRO A 18 19.04 -15.64 -24.75
N ALA A 19 20.08 -15.90 -23.99
CA ALA A 19 21.45 -15.47 -24.32
C ALA A 19 21.98 -16.12 -25.62
N GLN A 20 21.08 -16.65 -26.44
CA GLN A 20 21.38 -17.31 -27.71
C GLN A 20 20.85 -16.47 -28.86
N GLY A 21 21.69 -15.63 -29.42
CA GLY A 21 21.36 -15.02 -30.70
C GLY A 21 22.15 -13.81 -31.14
N LEU A 22 23.11 -13.32 -30.38
CA LEU A 22 23.95 -12.19 -30.82
C LEU A 22 25.46 -12.49 -30.88
N ALA A 23 25.81 -13.76 -30.88
CA ALA A 23 27.16 -14.17 -31.27
C ALA A 23 27.11 -14.53 -32.76
N GLN A 24 27.52 -13.61 -33.59
CA GLN A 24 28.14 -13.79 -34.92
C GLN A 24 27.76 -12.68 -35.90
N HIS A 25 28.33 -11.53 -35.72
CA HIS A 25 28.91 -10.82 -36.81
C HIS A 25 30.31 -10.41 -36.39
N VAL A 26 31.22 -11.38 -36.51
CA VAL A 26 32.63 -11.08 -36.64
C VAL A 26 32.75 -10.38 -37.98
N VAL A 27 32.74 -9.07 -37.97
CA VAL A 27 33.25 -8.28 -39.12
C VAL A 27 34.73 -8.62 -39.22
N GLY A 28 35.07 -9.36 -40.29
CA GLY A 28 36.43 -9.73 -40.55
C GLY A 28 37.33 -8.49 -40.56
N THR A 29 38.41 -8.56 -39.81
CA THR A 29 39.54 -7.61 -39.93
C THR A 29 39.93 -7.49 -41.39
N PRO A 30 39.84 -6.32 -42.02
CA PRO A 30 40.41 -6.14 -43.37
C PRO A 30 41.91 -6.28 -43.22
N ALA A 31 42.50 -7.19 -44.00
CA ALA A 31 43.92 -7.33 -44.15
C ALA A 31 44.50 -5.97 -44.57
N LEU A 32 45.53 -5.54 -43.83
CA LEU A 32 46.35 -4.40 -44.18
C LEU A 32 47.03 -4.71 -45.53
N THR A 33 46.52 -4.18 -46.61
CA THR A 33 47.24 -4.04 -47.87
C THR A 33 47.96 -2.71 -47.83
N ASP A 34 49.28 -2.78 -47.76
CA ASP A 34 50.18 -1.68 -47.97
C ASP A 34 50.00 -1.14 -49.41
N GLY A 35 49.51 0.09 -49.55
CA GLY A 35 49.25 0.75 -50.82
C GLY A 35 49.10 2.24 -50.60
N SER A 36 50.23 2.94 -50.81
CA SER A 36 50.29 4.41 -50.89
C SER A 36 49.38 4.98 -51.97
N ASP A 37 48.20 5.45 -51.61
CA ASP A 37 47.49 6.44 -52.38
C ASP A 37 46.65 7.30 -51.41
N GLY A 38 46.76 8.64 -51.59
CA GLY A 38 46.19 9.66 -50.74
C GLY A 38 44.65 9.66 -50.73
N GLY A 39 44.10 8.63 -50.16
CA GLY A 39 42.66 8.50 -49.85
C GLY A 39 42.33 9.26 -48.59
N PHE A 40 41.33 10.12 -48.68
CA PHE A 40 40.71 10.83 -47.60
C PHE A 40 40.37 9.84 -46.47
N GLN A 41 41.21 9.76 -45.46
CA GLN A 41 40.90 9.02 -44.26
C GLN A 41 39.83 9.81 -43.53
N VAL A 42 38.56 9.36 -43.64
CA VAL A 42 37.55 9.70 -42.68
C VAL A 42 38.07 9.14 -41.34
N PRO A 43 38.40 9.95 -40.35
CA PRO A 43 38.73 9.42 -39.04
C PRO A 43 37.52 8.61 -38.63
N LEU A 44 37.65 7.29 -38.62
CA LEU A 44 36.74 6.42 -37.86
C LEU A 44 36.86 6.91 -36.45
N ASN A 45 35.88 7.73 -36.04
CA ASN A 45 35.73 8.15 -34.67
C ASN A 45 35.39 6.87 -33.90
N THR A 46 36.45 6.20 -33.44
CA THR A 46 36.39 4.98 -32.63
C THR A 46 36.02 5.29 -31.18
N ASP A 47 35.67 6.54 -30.88
CA ASP A 47 35.01 6.84 -29.63
C ASP A 47 33.69 6.07 -29.64
N PRO A 48 33.48 5.12 -28.72
CA PRO A 48 32.22 4.41 -28.65
C PRO A 48 31.12 5.45 -28.56
N ILE A 49 30.18 5.30 -29.44
CA ILE A 49 29.00 6.15 -29.68
C ILE A 49 28.19 6.41 -28.40
N TYR A 50 28.48 5.71 -27.35
CA TYR A 50 27.84 5.75 -26.04
C TYR A 50 28.74 6.38 -24.98
N ARG A 51 28.92 7.68 -25.02
CA ARG A 51 29.35 8.45 -23.84
C ARG A 51 28.18 8.53 -22.87
N LEU A 52 27.86 7.40 -22.26
CA LEU A 52 26.92 7.42 -21.17
C LEU A 52 27.63 8.08 -19.99
N PRO A 53 27.04 9.11 -19.38
CA PRO A 53 27.60 9.74 -18.19
C PRO A 53 27.70 8.81 -17.00
N THR A 54 27.33 7.58 -17.16
CA THR A 54 27.24 6.57 -16.11
C THR A 54 28.02 5.32 -16.41
N GLY A 55 28.80 5.25 -17.49
CA GLY A 55 29.22 3.98 -18.03
C GLY A 55 30.65 3.57 -17.82
N ARG A 56 31.62 4.42 -17.87
CA ARG A 56 33.00 3.97 -17.98
C ARG A 56 33.74 3.98 -16.64
N ALA A 57 34.59 2.99 -16.48
CA ALA A 57 35.63 3.05 -15.47
C ALA A 57 36.43 4.34 -15.69
N GLY A 58 36.63 5.12 -14.62
CA GLY A 58 37.34 6.39 -14.67
C GLY A 58 36.51 7.63 -14.37
N ASP A 59 35.16 7.56 -14.47
CA ASP A 59 34.30 8.69 -14.12
C ASP A 59 33.76 8.50 -12.71
N SER A 60 34.35 9.13 -11.72
CA SER A 60 33.79 9.20 -10.36
C SER A 60 32.97 10.46 -10.16
N GLY A 61 31.94 10.39 -9.34
CA GLY A 61 31.13 11.56 -9.04
C GLY A 61 29.85 11.27 -8.26
N PHE A 62 29.24 12.32 -7.81
CA PHE A 62 27.91 12.25 -7.18
C PHE A 62 26.83 12.16 -8.23
N TYR A 63 25.77 11.46 -7.90
CA TYR A 63 24.55 11.46 -8.71
C TYR A 63 23.30 11.55 -7.85
N THR A 64 22.26 12.07 -8.42
CA THR A 64 20.93 12.12 -7.81
C THR A 64 19.86 11.83 -8.85
N ALA A 65 18.76 11.23 -8.41
CA ALA A 65 17.59 11.02 -9.25
C ALA A 65 16.33 11.28 -8.44
N ALA A 66 15.33 11.83 -9.11
CA ALA A 66 14.00 12.01 -8.55
C ALA A 66 12.96 11.45 -9.52
N GLU A 67 12.01 10.71 -9.00
CA GLU A 67 11.00 10.01 -9.78
C GLU A 67 9.63 10.22 -9.20
N PHE A 68 8.67 10.39 -10.06
CA PHE A 68 7.27 10.19 -9.78
C PHE A 68 6.95 8.71 -9.92
N VAL A 69 6.26 8.15 -8.94
CA VAL A 69 5.78 6.77 -8.96
C VAL A 69 4.27 6.74 -8.84
N MET A 70 3.64 5.79 -9.51
CA MET A 70 2.20 5.58 -9.47
C MET A 70 1.93 4.08 -9.35
N LEU A 71 1.73 3.61 -8.13
CA LEU A 71 1.57 2.20 -7.83
C LEU A 71 0.15 1.88 -7.38
N THR A 72 -0.35 0.72 -7.77
CA THR A 72 -1.57 0.14 -7.22
C THR A 72 -1.23 -1.08 -6.39
N GLN A 73 -2.01 -1.31 -5.36
CA GLN A 73 -1.89 -2.50 -4.53
C GLN A 73 -3.01 -3.47 -4.87
N THR A 74 -2.64 -4.70 -5.25
CA THR A 74 -3.62 -5.78 -5.43
C THR A 74 -4.02 -6.32 -4.07
N ARG A 75 -5.13 -5.84 -3.58
CA ARG A 75 -5.63 -6.20 -2.26
C ARG A 75 -7.15 -6.10 -2.23
N ASP A 76 -7.79 -7.14 -1.70
CA ASP A 76 -9.21 -7.13 -1.42
C ASP A 76 -9.42 -7.11 0.10
N PHE A 77 -10.29 -6.21 0.59
CA PHE A 77 -10.80 -6.28 1.94
C PHE A 77 -11.73 -7.49 2.06
N GLY A 78 -11.71 -8.14 3.23
CA GLY A 78 -12.73 -9.11 3.58
C GLY A 78 -14.12 -8.44 3.62
N SER A 79 -15.15 -9.24 3.44
CA SER A 79 -16.52 -8.77 3.62
C SER A 79 -16.90 -8.88 5.08
N GLN A 80 -17.05 -7.71 5.74
CA GLN A 80 -17.53 -7.61 7.11
C GLN A 80 -18.68 -6.62 7.16
N THR A 81 -19.87 -7.09 7.53
CA THR A 81 -21.02 -6.23 7.76
C THR A 81 -20.80 -5.42 9.03
N ILE A 82 -20.71 -4.10 8.89
CA ILE A 82 -20.48 -3.16 10.00
C ILE A 82 -21.80 -2.67 10.57
N ALA A 83 -22.80 -2.45 9.72
CA ALA A 83 -24.08 -1.96 10.15
C ALA A 83 -25.23 -2.59 9.38
N VAL A 84 -26.31 -2.83 10.09
CA VAL A 84 -27.61 -3.23 9.54
C VAL A 84 -28.68 -2.21 9.94
N ARG A 85 -29.79 -2.17 9.20
CA ARG A 85 -30.94 -1.32 9.50
C ARG A 85 -31.82 -1.95 10.57
N GLY A 86 -32.06 -1.19 11.61
CA GLY A 86 -32.84 -1.61 12.77
C GLY A 86 -32.15 -1.27 14.08
N PHE A 87 -32.70 -1.77 15.17
CA PHE A 87 -32.17 -1.56 16.51
C PHE A 87 -32.68 -2.67 17.46
N PHE A 88 -32.08 -2.75 18.67
CA PHE A 88 -32.57 -3.62 19.74
C PHE A 88 -33.50 -2.85 20.66
N ASP A 89 -34.74 -3.34 20.84
CA ASP A 89 -35.70 -2.81 21.77
C ASP A 89 -35.31 -3.21 23.22
N SER A 90 -34.47 -2.39 23.82
CA SER A 90 -33.86 -2.72 25.11
C SER A 90 -34.87 -2.86 26.27
N ALA A 91 -35.98 -2.14 26.20
CA ALA A 91 -37.04 -2.13 27.21
C ALA A 91 -38.20 -3.08 26.89
N GLY A 92 -38.28 -3.60 25.69
CA GLY A 92 -39.41 -4.39 25.23
C GLY A 92 -40.69 -3.56 25.00
N ALA A 93 -40.55 -2.24 24.87
CA ALA A 93 -41.69 -1.34 24.77
C ALA A 93 -42.50 -1.49 23.46
N LEU A 94 -41.85 -1.92 22.38
CA LEU A 94 -42.50 -2.18 21.09
C LEU A 94 -42.83 -3.66 20.89
N THR A 95 -41.92 -4.53 21.27
CA THR A 95 -42.03 -5.96 20.99
C THR A 95 -42.66 -6.75 22.10
N GLY A 96 -42.79 -6.16 23.29
CA GLY A 96 -43.20 -6.84 24.50
C GLY A 96 -42.10 -7.74 25.12
N VAL A 97 -40.93 -7.85 24.43
CA VAL A 97 -39.81 -8.66 24.88
C VAL A 97 -38.53 -7.81 24.87
N PRO A 98 -37.94 -7.55 26.03
CA PRO A 98 -36.68 -6.79 26.12
C PRO A 98 -35.57 -7.44 25.31
N GLY A 99 -34.83 -6.61 24.53
CA GLY A 99 -33.67 -7.04 23.75
C GLY A 99 -34.01 -7.67 22.40
N LEU A 100 -35.25 -7.70 21.96
CA LEU A 100 -35.62 -8.17 20.64
C LEU A 100 -35.21 -7.16 19.57
N PHE A 101 -34.73 -7.67 18.43
CA PHE A 101 -34.37 -6.84 17.27
C PHE A 101 -35.61 -6.37 16.51
N VAL A 102 -35.66 -5.09 16.17
CA VAL A 102 -36.70 -4.44 15.39
C VAL A 102 -36.04 -3.81 14.16
N GLY A 103 -36.43 -4.26 12.99
CA GLY A 103 -35.92 -3.72 11.73
C GLY A 103 -35.89 -4.76 10.63
N SER A 104 -35.51 -4.33 9.44
CA SER A 104 -35.40 -5.22 8.27
C SER A 104 -34.13 -6.10 8.36
N GLY A 105 -33.13 -5.73 9.17
CA GLY A 105 -31.84 -6.39 9.18
C GLY A 105 -31.06 -6.21 7.88
N THR A 106 -31.53 -5.34 6.98
CA THR A 106 -30.88 -5.09 5.71
C THR A 106 -29.48 -4.49 5.95
N GLU A 107 -28.47 -5.03 5.27
CA GLU A 107 -27.11 -4.51 5.32
C GLU A 107 -27.07 -3.04 4.87
N ALA A 108 -26.50 -2.19 5.69
CA ALA A 108 -26.38 -0.76 5.45
C ALA A 108 -24.92 -0.34 5.20
N LEU A 109 -23.96 -1.06 5.75
CA LEU A 109 -22.54 -0.73 5.64
C LEU A 109 -21.70 -2.02 5.70
N ASN A 110 -20.87 -2.25 4.68
CA ASN A 110 -19.99 -3.40 4.59
C ASN A 110 -18.60 -3.00 4.11
N THR A 111 -17.58 -3.62 4.62
CA THR A 111 -16.18 -3.34 4.23
C THR A 111 -15.86 -3.73 2.79
N ARG A 112 -16.59 -4.68 2.18
CA ARG A 112 -16.41 -5.04 0.76
C ARG A 112 -16.72 -3.88 -0.20
N ASP A 113 -17.58 -2.94 0.24
CA ASP A 113 -18.00 -1.80 -0.56
C ASP A 113 -17.00 -0.63 -0.48
N LEU A 114 -15.99 -0.73 0.41
CA LEU A 114 -14.82 0.14 0.34
C LEU A 114 -14.16 -0.07 -1.01
N SER A 115 -14.21 0.95 -1.87
CA SER A 115 -13.72 0.90 -3.23
C SER A 115 -12.30 0.34 -3.31
N ARG A 116 -12.02 -0.45 -4.35
CA ARG A 116 -10.65 -0.88 -4.64
C ARG A 116 -9.77 0.35 -4.72
N GLN A 117 -8.61 0.28 -4.09
CA GLN A 117 -7.67 1.38 -4.16
C GLN A 117 -7.19 1.52 -5.60
N SER A 118 -7.32 2.73 -6.12
CA SER A 118 -6.76 3.13 -7.40
C SER A 118 -5.23 3.25 -7.30
N TYR A 119 -4.60 3.63 -8.39
CA TYR A 119 -3.19 3.97 -8.39
C TYR A 119 -2.88 5.09 -7.39
N GLN A 120 -1.89 4.84 -6.54
CA GLN A 120 -1.40 5.76 -5.53
C GLN A 120 -0.20 6.52 -6.08
N PRO A 121 -0.27 7.85 -6.15
CA PRO A 121 0.89 8.65 -6.50
C PRO A 121 1.91 8.64 -5.35
N GLY A 122 3.16 8.82 -5.72
CA GLY A 122 4.27 8.91 -4.78
C GLY A 122 5.51 9.45 -5.45
N PHE A 123 6.59 9.43 -4.73
CA PHE A 123 7.90 9.83 -5.22
C PHE A 123 8.98 8.85 -4.77
N ASN A 124 10.04 8.83 -5.53
CA ASN A 124 11.25 8.09 -5.24
C ASN A 124 12.46 8.99 -5.48
N VAL A 125 13.35 9.07 -4.50
CA VAL A 125 14.59 9.86 -4.60
C VAL A 125 15.77 8.93 -4.36
N GLU A 126 16.74 8.97 -5.24
CA GLU A 126 18.00 8.27 -5.11
C GLU A 126 19.16 9.27 -5.10
N ILE A 127 20.08 9.10 -4.18
CA ILE A 127 21.36 9.81 -4.13
C ILE A 127 22.47 8.78 -4.04
N GLY A 128 23.59 9.06 -4.65
CA GLY A 128 24.71 8.13 -4.58
C GLY A 128 26.03 8.74 -5.05
N TYR A 129 27.05 7.92 -4.89
CA TYR A 129 28.39 8.22 -5.36
C TYR A 129 28.91 7.06 -6.20
N ARG A 130 29.45 7.38 -7.35
CA ARG A 130 30.12 6.44 -8.21
C ARG A 130 31.61 6.55 -8.02
N PHE A 131 32.27 5.41 -7.85
CA PHE A 131 33.74 5.27 -7.73
C PHE A 131 34.37 5.04 -9.12
N ASP A 132 35.65 5.32 -9.24
CA ASP A 132 36.44 5.15 -10.48
C ASP A 132 36.39 3.71 -11.03
N ASN A 133 36.20 2.71 -10.18
CA ASN A 133 36.06 1.31 -10.56
C ASN A 133 34.67 0.94 -11.05
N GLY A 134 33.77 1.92 -11.22
CA GLY A 134 32.36 1.72 -11.65
C GLY A 134 31.40 1.26 -10.55
N MET A 135 31.88 0.95 -9.35
CA MET A 135 30.99 0.68 -8.21
C MET A 135 30.17 1.92 -7.87
N ARG A 136 28.94 1.72 -7.38
CA ARG A 136 28.08 2.80 -6.91
C ARG A 136 27.59 2.52 -5.51
N LEU A 137 27.81 3.46 -4.61
CA LEU A 137 27.12 3.53 -3.32
C LEU A 137 25.82 4.28 -3.57
N PHE A 138 24.69 3.76 -3.07
CA PHE A 138 23.41 4.45 -3.23
C PHE A 138 22.56 4.42 -1.96
N PHE A 139 21.77 5.45 -1.82
CA PHE A 139 20.66 5.54 -0.89
C PHE A 139 19.40 5.93 -1.67
N ASN A 140 18.34 5.18 -1.47
CA ASN A 140 17.06 5.38 -2.14
C ASN A 140 15.95 5.49 -1.11
N TYR A 141 15.04 6.43 -1.31
CA TYR A 141 13.82 6.61 -0.50
C TYR A 141 12.61 6.73 -1.39
N MET A 142 11.65 5.83 -1.22
CA MET A 142 10.37 5.84 -1.89
C MET A 142 9.23 6.01 -0.89
N GLN A 143 8.26 6.86 -1.23
CA GLN A 143 7.05 7.06 -0.45
C GLN A 143 5.84 7.15 -1.36
N LEU A 144 4.80 6.37 -1.06
CA LEU A 144 3.46 6.58 -1.62
C LEU A 144 2.67 7.53 -0.72
N ILE A 145 1.93 8.45 -1.33
CA ILE A 145 1.04 9.38 -0.62
C ILE A 145 -0.08 8.58 0.03
N GLU A 146 -0.43 8.93 1.26
CA GLU A 146 -1.49 8.25 2.00
C GLU A 146 -2.81 8.33 1.25
N THR A 147 -3.42 7.17 1.00
CA THR A 147 -4.74 7.09 0.39
C THR A 147 -5.81 6.83 1.42
N HIS A 148 -7.00 7.30 1.12
CA HIS A 148 -8.18 7.14 1.93
C HIS A 148 -9.32 6.57 1.09
N ALA A 149 -10.01 5.57 1.63
CA ALA A 149 -11.31 5.16 1.14
C ALA A 149 -12.30 5.28 2.31
N SER A 150 -13.51 5.76 2.05
CA SER A 150 -14.53 5.95 3.06
C SER A 150 -15.91 5.58 2.52
N LEU A 151 -16.73 5.07 3.40
CA LEU A 151 -18.15 4.79 3.17
C LEU A 151 -18.94 5.24 4.39
N GLY A 152 -20.16 5.70 4.17
CA GLY A 152 -21.06 6.11 5.23
C GLY A 152 -22.46 5.60 4.99
N ALA A 153 -23.14 5.25 6.07
CA ALA A 153 -24.57 5.01 6.09
C ALA A 153 -25.22 6.05 7.00
N THR A 154 -26.20 6.74 6.46
CA THR A 154 -26.99 7.72 7.19
C THR A 154 -28.44 7.33 7.17
N LEU A 155 -29.16 7.71 8.20
CA LEU A 155 -30.61 7.65 8.20
C LEU A 155 -31.16 8.98 7.74
N VAL A 156 -32.14 8.92 6.86
CA VAL A 156 -33.04 10.03 6.69
C VAL A 156 -33.77 10.22 8.03
N PRO A 157 -33.87 11.44 8.58
CA PRO A 157 -34.59 11.66 9.81
C PRO A 157 -35.95 10.93 9.75
N PRO A 158 -36.28 10.12 10.74
CA PRO A 158 -37.45 9.28 10.66
C PRO A 158 -38.66 10.17 10.56
N LEU A 159 -39.36 10.12 9.44
CA LEU A 159 -40.74 10.51 9.37
C LEU A 159 -41.50 9.44 10.15
N PHE A 160 -41.58 9.61 11.47
CA PHE A 160 -42.29 8.70 12.37
C PHE A 160 -43.77 8.71 12.07
N ARG A 161 -44.19 7.88 11.14
CA ARG A 161 -45.60 7.63 10.84
C ARG A 161 -46.11 6.35 11.48
N GLY A 162 -45.66 6.04 12.68
CA GLY A 162 -46.06 4.85 13.42
C GLY A 162 -44.92 3.84 13.63
N PRO A 163 -45.15 2.72 14.35
CA PRO A 163 -44.13 1.73 14.71
C PRO A 163 -43.41 1.11 13.52
N SER A 164 -44.09 0.96 12.38
CA SER A 164 -43.48 0.42 11.15
C SER A 164 -42.44 1.35 10.53
N GLY A 165 -42.50 2.66 10.80
CA GLY A 165 -41.49 3.61 10.33
C GLY A 165 -40.21 3.62 11.15
N LEU A 166 -40.23 3.02 12.35
CA LEU A 166 -39.04 2.92 13.21
C LEU A 166 -38.09 1.82 12.76
N ALA A 167 -38.62 0.77 12.14
CA ALA A 167 -37.85 -0.44 11.84
C ALA A 167 -36.53 -0.20 11.09
N ASP A 168 -36.50 0.81 10.22
CA ASP A 168 -35.33 1.14 9.41
C ASP A 168 -34.73 2.52 9.76
N SER A 169 -35.15 3.10 10.89
CA SER A 169 -34.76 4.46 11.31
C SER A 169 -33.44 4.50 12.08
N PHE A 170 -32.82 3.35 12.35
CA PHE A 170 -31.58 3.25 13.10
C PHE A 170 -30.60 2.31 12.43
N LEU A 171 -29.32 2.54 12.73
CA LEU A 171 -28.23 1.67 12.34
C LEU A 171 -27.73 0.93 13.56
N THR A 172 -27.58 -0.38 13.42
CA THR A 172 -27.12 -1.28 14.48
C THR A 172 -25.91 -2.05 13.99
N ALA A 173 -24.87 -2.08 14.82
CA ALA A 173 -23.71 -2.93 14.62
C ALA A 173 -23.85 -4.23 15.40
N PRO A 174 -23.32 -5.37 14.93
CA PRO A 174 -23.40 -6.66 15.60
C PRO A 174 -22.41 -6.81 16.77
N VAL A 175 -22.25 -5.78 17.58
CA VAL A 175 -21.38 -5.77 18.75
C VAL A 175 -22.04 -6.49 19.94
N PHE A 176 -21.22 -7.22 20.70
CA PHE A 176 -21.67 -7.98 21.87
C PHE A 176 -20.61 -8.01 22.98
N ASN A 177 -20.98 -8.51 24.17
CA ASN A 177 -20.10 -8.60 25.35
C ASN A 177 -19.49 -7.26 25.78
N PHE A 178 -20.22 -6.16 25.61
CA PHE A 178 -19.73 -4.87 26.05
C PHE A 178 -20.22 -4.54 27.47
N PRO A 179 -19.37 -3.96 28.31
CA PRO A 179 -19.81 -3.45 29.61
C PRO A 179 -20.78 -2.28 29.41
N PRO A 180 -21.70 -2.01 30.35
CA PRO A 180 -22.69 -0.93 30.23
C PRO A 180 -22.09 0.43 29.83
N ASN A 181 -20.89 0.72 30.30
CA ASN A 181 -20.18 1.97 30.01
C ASN A 181 -19.84 2.16 28.51
N PHE A 182 -19.82 1.09 27.71
CA PHE A 182 -19.56 1.13 26.27
C PHE A 182 -20.83 1.11 25.43
N ALA A 183 -21.96 0.72 26.03
CA ALA A 183 -23.26 0.79 25.35
C ALA A 183 -23.70 2.25 25.14
N GLY A 184 -23.21 3.14 25.99
CA GLY A 184 -23.78 4.49 26.15
C GLY A 184 -25.10 4.47 26.92
N PRO A 185 -25.57 5.62 27.37
CA PRO A 185 -26.83 5.72 28.06
C PRO A 185 -27.97 5.34 27.13
N ALA A 186 -28.94 4.59 27.67
CA ALA A 186 -30.20 4.38 26.98
C ALA A 186 -30.92 5.74 26.78
N ARG A 187 -31.40 6.01 25.58
CA ARG A 187 -32.12 7.24 25.28
C ARG A 187 -33.56 6.95 24.97
N LYS A 188 -34.44 7.86 25.39
CA LYS A 188 -35.84 7.86 25.00
C LYS A 188 -35.95 8.43 23.59
N VAL A 189 -36.78 7.82 22.76
CA VAL A 189 -37.13 8.35 21.44
C VAL A 189 -38.36 9.22 21.61
N ALA A 190 -38.25 10.52 21.32
CA ALA A 190 -39.33 11.47 21.45
C ALA A 190 -40.57 11.03 20.66
N GLY A 191 -41.74 11.13 21.27
CA GLY A 191 -43.02 10.78 20.66
C GLY A 191 -43.43 9.31 20.77
N PHE A 192 -42.61 8.44 21.39
CA PHE A 192 -42.89 7.01 21.51
C PHE A 192 -42.86 6.49 22.98
N GLY A 193 -43.20 7.33 23.94
CA GLY A 193 -43.32 6.92 25.33
C GLY A 193 -41.96 6.48 25.94
N ASP A 194 -41.97 5.33 26.60
CA ASP A 194 -40.79 4.80 27.27
C ASP A 194 -39.85 4.00 26.36
N TYR A 195 -39.96 4.17 25.08
CA TYR A 195 -39.11 3.52 24.09
C TYR A 195 -37.65 3.91 24.26
N GLN A 196 -36.77 2.94 24.38
CA GLN A 196 -35.36 3.16 24.63
C GLN A 196 -34.48 2.42 23.62
N VAL A 197 -33.50 3.12 23.05
CA VAL A 197 -32.41 2.54 22.24
C VAL A 197 -31.06 2.86 22.83
N TYR A 198 -30.14 1.94 22.69
CA TYR A 198 -28.73 2.20 22.99
C TYR A 198 -28.12 2.96 21.83
N GLY A 199 -27.82 4.24 22.04
CA GLY A 199 -27.53 5.19 20.97
C GLY A 199 -26.16 5.08 20.31
N ILE A 200 -25.21 4.31 20.83
CA ILE A 200 -23.85 4.31 20.32
C ILE A 200 -23.66 3.25 19.23
N TRP A 201 -23.95 2.00 19.52
CA TRP A 201 -23.71 0.89 18.59
C TRP A 201 -25.00 0.27 18.05
N ASN A 202 -26.05 0.31 18.84
CA ASN A 202 -27.34 -0.37 18.58
C ASN A 202 -28.49 0.60 18.33
N GLY A 203 -28.21 1.79 17.83
CA GLY A 203 -29.24 2.80 17.60
C GLY A 203 -28.64 4.11 17.11
N ALA A 204 -27.55 4.03 16.34
CA ALA A 204 -26.93 5.22 15.76
C ALA A 204 -27.75 5.79 14.60
N SER A 205 -27.62 7.10 14.37
CA SER A 205 -28.19 7.78 13.21
C SER A 205 -27.26 7.72 12.00
N THR A 206 -25.94 7.73 12.25
CA THR A 206 -24.92 7.65 11.20
C THR A 206 -23.82 6.69 11.62
N MET A 207 -23.30 5.98 10.65
CA MET A 207 -22.08 5.17 10.78
C MET A 207 -21.20 5.39 9.57
N ASP A 208 -19.94 5.74 9.82
CA ASP A 208 -18.94 5.99 8.77
C ASP A 208 -17.73 5.12 8.99
N ILE A 209 -17.25 4.48 7.94
CA ILE A 209 -15.98 3.74 7.95
C ILE A 209 -14.98 4.39 7.01
N ARG A 210 -13.73 4.39 7.43
CA ARG A 210 -12.62 4.92 6.65
C ARG A 210 -11.40 4.02 6.80
N ILE A 211 -10.71 3.80 5.69
CA ILE A 211 -9.40 3.19 5.71
C ILE A 211 -8.37 4.14 5.13
N ALA A 212 -7.21 4.17 5.78
CA ALA A 212 -6.03 4.90 5.33
C ALA A 212 -4.87 3.93 5.16
N GLN A 213 -4.09 4.10 4.08
CA GLN A 213 -2.92 3.27 3.81
C GLN A 213 -1.74 4.13 3.41
N ARG A 214 -0.54 3.72 3.88
CA ARG A 214 0.73 4.34 3.55
C ARG A 214 1.80 3.28 3.31
N TYR A 215 2.65 3.52 2.34
CA TYR A 215 3.83 2.71 2.07
C TYR A 215 5.07 3.58 1.97
N GLN A 216 6.17 3.11 2.57
CA GLN A 216 7.49 3.71 2.47
C GLN A 216 8.54 2.61 2.33
N GLU A 217 9.57 2.88 1.54
CA GLU A 217 10.73 1.99 1.38
C GLU A 217 12.02 2.80 1.37
N MET A 218 13.05 2.29 2.04
CA MET A 218 14.40 2.82 2.02
C MET A 218 15.37 1.70 1.67
N ASN A 219 16.27 1.96 0.76
CA ASN A 219 17.34 1.05 0.39
C ASN A 219 18.66 1.76 0.49
N ALA A 220 19.67 1.10 1.07
CA ALA A 220 21.03 1.57 1.08
C ALA A 220 21.95 0.41 0.71
N GLY A 221 22.89 0.62 -0.21
CA GLY A 221 23.72 -0.46 -0.68
C GLY A 221 24.70 -0.08 -1.79
N TYR A 222 25.26 -1.11 -2.36
CA TYR A 222 26.22 -1.00 -3.45
C TYR A 222 25.67 -1.67 -4.71
N ARG A 223 25.96 -1.05 -5.87
CA ARG A 223 25.88 -1.70 -7.18
C ARG A 223 27.29 -1.94 -7.68
N ILE A 224 27.58 -3.15 -8.11
CA ILE A 224 28.90 -3.61 -8.51
C ILE A 224 28.82 -4.05 -9.98
N PRO A 225 29.59 -3.44 -10.90
CA PRO A 225 29.63 -3.89 -12.27
C PRO A 225 30.24 -5.31 -12.32
N LEU A 226 29.56 -6.23 -12.98
CA LEU A 226 29.99 -7.62 -13.16
C LEU A 226 30.52 -7.88 -14.57
N LEU A 227 29.81 -7.34 -15.56
CA LEU A 227 30.19 -7.42 -16.97
C LEU A 227 29.77 -6.11 -17.66
N GLU A 228 30.68 -5.53 -18.41
CA GLU A 228 30.41 -4.35 -19.21
C GLU A 228 30.96 -4.57 -20.62
N THR A 229 30.11 -4.40 -21.63
CA THR A 229 30.42 -4.46 -23.04
C THR A 229 29.88 -3.20 -23.71
N ASP A 230 30.22 -2.98 -24.98
CA ASP A 230 29.72 -1.82 -25.75
C ASP A 230 28.18 -1.79 -25.88
N TYR A 231 27.52 -2.95 -25.77
CA TYR A 231 26.08 -3.10 -25.98
C TYR A 231 25.30 -3.44 -24.74
N SER A 232 25.96 -3.88 -23.68
CA SER A 232 25.24 -4.29 -22.46
C SER A 232 26.09 -4.16 -21.21
N ARG A 233 25.39 -3.96 -20.09
CA ARG A 233 25.96 -3.93 -18.76
C ARG A 233 25.17 -4.84 -17.85
N ILE A 234 25.88 -5.69 -17.11
CA ILE A 234 25.35 -6.51 -16.02
C ILE A 234 25.98 -6.04 -14.72
N TYR A 235 25.17 -5.83 -13.71
CA TYR A 235 25.64 -5.45 -12.39
C TYR A 235 24.94 -6.25 -11.30
N GLY A 236 25.66 -6.48 -10.20
CA GLY A 236 25.12 -7.00 -8.95
C GLY A 236 24.73 -5.85 -8.02
N ALA A 237 23.78 -6.08 -7.13
CA ALA A 237 23.42 -5.15 -6.07
C ALA A 237 23.33 -5.88 -4.73
N ALA A 238 23.79 -5.22 -3.66
CA ALA A 238 23.68 -5.75 -2.30
C ALA A 238 23.53 -4.61 -1.30
N GLY A 239 22.78 -4.84 -0.23
CA GLY A 239 22.58 -3.81 0.79
C GLY A 239 21.54 -4.15 1.82
N GLY A 240 21.05 -3.11 2.51
CA GLY A 240 19.96 -3.16 3.47
C GLY A 240 18.70 -2.51 2.93
N ARG A 241 17.54 -3.11 3.23
CA ARG A 241 16.21 -2.63 2.90
C ARG A 241 15.39 -2.42 4.15
N PHE A 242 14.68 -1.31 4.20
CA PHE A 242 13.60 -1.04 5.13
C PHE A 242 12.31 -0.83 4.33
N ALA A 243 11.21 -1.48 4.74
CA ALA A 243 9.89 -1.26 4.18
C ALA A 243 8.88 -1.07 5.31
N TRP A 244 7.95 -0.15 5.13
CA TRP A 244 6.92 0.15 6.12
C TRP A 244 5.55 0.19 5.47
N PHE A 245 4.67 -0.71 5.92
CA PHE A 245 3.24 -0.68 5.65
C PHE A 245 2.50 -0.16 6.86
N PHE A 246 1.69 0.85 6.66
CA PHE A 246 0.81 1.39 7.67
C PHE A 246 -0.62 1.37 7.17
N GLU A 247 -1.52 0.77 7.95
CA GLU A 247 -2.93 0.66 7.68
C GLU A 247 -3.71 1.10 8.89
N ARG A 248 -4.72 1.94 8.70
CA ARG A 248 -5.60 2.40 9.75
C ARG A 248 -7.03 2.30 9.27
N PHE A 249 -7.81 1.46 9.94
CA PHE A 249 -9.26 1.41 9.82
C PHE A 249 -9.86 2.24 10.93
N GLN A 250 -10.87 3.05 10.62
CA GLN A 250 -11.63 3.85 11.57
C GLN A 250 -13.11 3.67 11.28
N TRP A 251 -13.89 3.59 12.33
CA TRP A 251 -15.34 3.53 12.29
C TRP A 251 -15.88 4.51 13.32
N TRP A 252 -16.75 5.39 12.87
CA TRP A 252 -17.44 6.37 13.68
C TRP A 252 -18.91 6.05 13.71
N THR A 253 -19.52 6.25 14.88
CA THR A 253 -20.96 6.25 15.05
C THR A 253 -21.39 7.56 15.67
N ALA A 254 -22.52 8.10 15.24
CA ALA A 254 -23.08 9.30 15.82
C ALA A 254 -24.61 9.20 15.83
N SER A 255 -25.21 9.87 16.79
CA SER A 255 -26.66 10.01 16.89
C SER A 255 -27.05 11.47 16.87
N TYR A 256 -28.17 11.76 16.21
CA TYR A 256 -28.77 13.07 16.14
C TYR A 256 -30.13 13.02 16.84
N ASP A 257 -30.54 14.14 17.42
CA ASP A 257 -31.93 14.30 17.90
C ASP A 257 -32.87 14.54 16.72
N LEU A 258 -34.18 14.69 17.02
CA LEU A 258 -35.19 14.93 16.01
C LEU A 258 -35.09 16.32 15.34
N ASP A 259 -34.41 17.24 16.00
CA ASP A 259 -34.15 18.60 15.50
C ASP A 259 -32.89 18.67 14.63
N GLY A 260 -32.17 17.52 14.47
CA GLY A 260 -30.95 17.40 13.68
C GLY A 260 -29.68 17.84 14.41
N ASN A 261 -29.71 17.99 15.73
CA ASN A 261 -28.52 18.32 16.51
C ASN A 261 -27.75 17.07 16.89
N LEU A 262 -26.44 17.10 16.71
CA LEU A 262 -25.54 16.05 17.13
C LEU A 262 -25.64 15.84 18.65
N GLN A 263 -25.73 14.58 19.06
CA GLN A 263 -25.71 14.15 20.46
C GLN A 263 -24.33 13.58 20.82
N PRO A 264 -23.35 14.40 21.28
CA PRO A 264 -21.96 13.96 21.46
C PRO A 264 -21.81 12.78 22.43
N GLN A 265 -22.68 12.68 23.45
CA GLN A 265 -22.70 11.57 24.40
C GLN A 265 -23.04 10.22 23.75
N PHE A 266 -23.64 10.24 22.55
CA PHE A 266 -23.97 9.05 21.75
C PHE A 266 -23.08 8.91 20.51
N ALA A 267 -21.91 9.50 20.53
CA ALA A 267 -20.89 9.32 19.52
C ALA A 267 -19.82 8.37 20.01
N ALA A 268 -19.28 7.57 19.11
CA ALA A 268 -18.15 6.72 19.42
C ALA A 268 -17.23 6.51 18.19
N ARG A 269 -16.02 6.12 18.49
CA ARG A 269 -15.01 5.83 17.48
C ARG A 269 -14.26 4.53 17.80
N TYR A 270 -14.24 3.66 16.83
CA TYR A 270 -13.34 2.51 16.80
C TYR A 270 -12.17 2.79 15.87
N THR A 271 -10.98 2.39 16.26
CA THR A 271 -9.78 2.49 15.43
C THR A 271 -8.99 1.20 15.52
N ASN A 272 -8.66 0.62 14.36
CA ASN A 272 -7.73 -0.49 14.25
C ASN A 272 -6.53 -0.04 13.41
N THR A 273 -5.33 -0.25 13.92
CA THR A 273 -4.07 0.15 13.27
C THR A 273 -3.15 -1.06 13.16
N LEU A 274 -2.70 -1.32 11.95
CA LEU A 274 -1.67 -2.30 11.64
C LEU A 274 -0.45 -1.56 11.08
N SER A 275 0.68 -1.72 11.75
CA SER A 275 1.96 -1.14 11.33
C SER A 275 3.00 -2.24 11.23
N GLN A 276 3.45 -2.53 10.02
CA GLN A 276 4.47 -3.54 9.71
C GLN A 276 5.76 -2.83 9.30
N ARG A 277 6.81 -3.01 10.10
CA ARG A 277 8.14 -2.46 9.85
C ARG A 277 9.09 -3.59 9.58
N MET A 278 9.59 -3.62 8.36
CA MET A 278 10.38 -4.71 7.82
C MET A 278 11.81 -4.26 7.58
N TYR A 279 12.78 -5.02 8.05
CA TYR A 279 14.21 -4.72 7.92
C TYR A 279 14.95 -5.96 7.46
N GLY A 280 15.89 -5.82 6.56
CA GLY A 280 16.72 -6.97 6.17
C GLY A 280 17.70 -6.69 5.04
N PRO A 281 18.58 -7.63 4.78
CA PRO A 281 19.47 -7.57 3.65
C PRO A 281 18.74 -7.86 2.34
N PHE A 282 19.24 -7.28 1.26
CA PHE A 282 18.83 -7.62 -0.10
C PHE A 282 20.03 -7.93 -0.97
N LEU A 283 19.79 -8.77 -1.97
CA LEU A 283 20.70 -9.05 -3.08
C LEU A 283 19.92 -8.86 -4.38
N GLY A 284 20.62 -8.48 -5.42
CA GLY A 284 19.99 -8.28 -6.72
C GLY A 284 20.95 -8.30 -7.87
N CYS A 285 20.38 -8.29 -9.06
CA CYS A 285 21.10 -8.12 -10.31
C CYS A 285 20.30 -7.22 -11.23
N GLY A 286 21.02 -6.52 -12.09
CA GLY A 286 20.42 -5.74 -13.15
C GLY A 286 21.15 -5.98 -14.47
N HIS A 287 20.39 -5.84 -15.54
CA HIS A 287 20.88 -5.93 -16.90
C HIS A 287 20.40 -4.73 -17.69
N GLU A 288 21.29 -4.00 -18.28
CA GLU A 288 21.01 -2.86 -19.14
C GLU A 288 21.54 -3.15 -20.55
N ILE A 289 20.69 -2.96 -21.55
CA ILE A 289 21.00 -3.14 -22.97
C ILE A 289 20.89 -1.78 -23.65
N PHE A 290 21.96 -1.38 -24.34
CA PHE A 290 21.99 -0.15 -25.13
C PHE A 290 21.40 -0.41 -26.51
N ILE A 291 20.29 0.26 -26.81
CA ILE A 291 19.52 0.01 -28.05
C ILE A 291 19.96 0.97 -29.16
N LEU A 292 20.16 2.24 -28.82
CA LEU A 292 20.54 3.33 -29.69
C LEU A 292 21.51 4.27 -28.96
N ASN A 293 22.08 5.25 -29.67
CA ASN A 293 23.06 6.18 -29.11
C ASN A 293 22.63 6.90 -27.81
N GLN A 294 21.33 7.02 -27.59
CA GLN A 294 20.79 7.76 -26.46
C GLN A 294 19.73 6.96 -25.65
N PHE A 295 19.50 5.71 -25.99
CA PHE A 295 18.45 4.90 -25.34
C PHE A 295 19.04 3.60 -24.82
N SER A 296 18.58 3.22 -23.62
CA SER A 296 18.82 1.88 -23.08
C SER A 296 17.56 1.30 -22.43
N LEU A 297 17.51 -0.01 -22.37
CA LEU A 297 16.49 -0.77 -21.65
C LEU A 297 17.15 -1.49 -20.48
N SER A 298 16.71 -1.23 -19.25
CA SER A 298 17.20 -1.95 -18.08
C SER A 298 16.14 -2.83 -17.47
N THR A 299 16.59 -3.94 -16.91
CA THR A 299 15.81 -4.83 -16.04
C THR A 299 16.54 -4.97 -14.72
N ASP A 300 15.83 -4.75 -13.64
CA ASP A 300 16.34 -4.86 -12.28
C ASP A 300 15.54 -5.92 -11.51
N LEU A 301 16.24 -6.80 -10.82
CA LEU A 301 15.64 -7.80 -9.96
C LEU A 301 16.38 -7.79 -8.62
N THR A 302 15.64 -7.63 -7.53
CA THR A 302 16.19 -7.71 -6.18
C THR A 302 15.35 -8.61 -5.30
N ALA A 303 16.00 -9.44 -4.51
CA ALA A 303 15.38 -10.31 -3.52
C ALA A 303 15.88 -9.93 -2.11
N ALA A 304 14.98 -9.90 -1.15
CA ALA A 304 15.30 -9.60 0.23
C ALA A 304 14.65 -10.59 1.19
N MET A 305 15.29 -10.79 2.33
CA MET A 305 14.70 -11.50 3.47
C MET A 305 14.52 -10.50 4.59
N LEU A 306 13.27 -10.09 4.81
CA LEU A 306 12.94 -9.01 5.74
C LEU A 306 12.41 -9.57 7.06
N PHE A 307 12.87 -9.03 8.17
CA PHE A 307 12.33 -9.26 9.50
C PHE A 307 11.25 -8.20 9.77
N ASP A 308 10.00 -8.64 9.91
CA ASP A 308 8.83 -7.78 10.14
C ASP A 308 8.52 -7.70 11.64
N VAL A 309 8.39 -6.48 12.13
CA VAL A 309 7.84 -6.12 13.44
C VAL A 309 6.45 -5.54 13.24
N ALA A 310 5.46 -6.39 13.32
CA ALA A 310 4.06 -6.02 13.14
C ALA A 310 3.44 -5.58 14.47
N LYS A 311 2.98 -4.32 14.52
CA LYS A 311 2.26 -3.76 15.68
C LYS A 311 0.78 -3.62 15.35
N ILE A 312 -0.03 -4.31 16.13
CA ILE A 312 -1.48 -4.34 16.00
C ILE A 312 -2.07 -3.58 17.19
N ARG A 313 -2.99 -2.65 16.91
CA ARG A 313 -3.66 -1.87 17.96
C ARG A 313 -5.12 -1.63 17.57
N ALA A 314 -6.02 -2.10 18.43
CA ALA A 314 -7.44 -1.79 18.35
C ALA A 314 -7.84 -0.92 19.55
N LYS A 315 -8.71 0.07 19.31
CA LYS A 315 -9.14 1.02 20.33
C LYS A 315 -10.59 1.43 20.11
N TYR A 316 -11.37 1.36 21.18
CA TYR A 316 -12.70 1.97 21.27
C TYR A 316 -12.66 3.23 22.11
N GLN A 317 -13.37 4.27 21.69
CA GLN A 317 -13.49 5.53 22.39
C GLN A 317 -14.94 5.99 22.32
N LEU A 318 -15.50 6.40 23.46
CA LEU A 318 -16.79 7.04 23.55
C LEU A 318 -16.66 8.57 23.41
N GLY A 319 -17.73 9.24 23.08
CA GLY A 319 -17.77 10.69 22.90
C GLY A 319 -17.44 11.47 24.18
N ASP A 320 -17.27 12.78 24.03
CA ASP A 320 -16.59 13.66 24.99
C ASP A 320 -17.35 13.91 26.32
N ASN A 321 -18.61 13.51 26.44
CA ASN A 321 -19.46 13.85 27.60
C ASN A 321 -19.68 12.68 28.57
N VAL A 322 -18.86 11.61 28.48
CA VAL A 322 -18.92 10.54 29.48
C VAL A 322 -18.21 11.02 30.74
N PRO A 323 -18.79 10.80 31.97
CA PRO A 323 -18.15 11.19 33.21
C PRO A 323 -16.68 10.75 33.32
N ALA A 324 -15.84 11.62 33.83
CA ALA A 324 -14.38 11.41 33.85
C ALA A 324 -13.92 10.20 34.68
N ASP A 325 -14.74 9.70 35.60
CA ASP A 325 -14.54 8.56 36.43
C ASP A 325 -14.82 7.21 35.76
N ILE A 326 -15.44 7.24 34.59
CA ILE A 326 -15.74 6.04 33.78
C ILE A 326 -14.67 5.88 32.69
N SER A 327 -14.13 4.67 32.56
CA SER A 327 -13.22 4.36 31.44
C SER A 327 -13.94 4.51 30.10
N THR A 328 -13.63 5.59 29.39
CA THR A 328 -14.22 5.93 28.08
C THR A 328 -13.52 5.27 26.92
N GLN A 329 -12.52 4.45 27.17
CA GLN A 329 -11.73 3.78 26.14
C GLN A 329 -11.36 2.37 26.55
N SER A 330 -11.43 1.47 25.59
CA SER A 330 -10.85 0.14 25.66
C SER A 330 -9.76 0.01 24.61
N LYS A 331 -8.66 -0.64 24.96
CA LYS A 331 -7.47 -0.78 24.11
C LYS A 331 -7.01 -2.22 24.11
N PHE A 332 -6.64 -2.68 22.94
CA PHE A 332 -5.94 -3.92 22.72
C PHE A 332 -4.68 -3.65 21.91
N GLY A 333 -3.59 -4.33 22.21
CA GLY A 333 -2.36 -4.21 21.42
C GLY A 333 -1.51 -5.45 21.53
N ARG A 334 -0.97 -5.90 20.42
CA ARG A 334 0.01 -6.99 20.36
C ARG A 334 1.08 -6.69 19.35
N GLU A 335 2.22 -7.33 19.52
CA GLU A 335 3.32 -7.31 18.56
C GLU A 335 3.56 -8.73 18.07
N GLU A 336 3.79 -8.84 16.78
CA GLU A 336 4.11 -10.11 16.11
C GLU A 336 5.39 -9.95 15.32
N PHE A 337 6.18 -11.02 15.32
CA PHE A 337 7.43 -11.08 14.55
C PHE A 337 7.32 -12.15 13.49
N ARG A 338 7.79 -11.83 12.28
CA ARG A 338 7.75 -12.77 11.16
C ARG A 338 8.84 -12.47 10.14
N ILE A 339 9.12 -13.46 9.31
CA ILE A 339 10.02 -13.32 8.18
C ILE A 339 9.17 -13.10 6.93
N VAL A 340 9.50 -12.05 6.18
CA VAL A 340 8.80 -11.64 4.96
C VAL A 340 9.80 -11.68 3.81
N PRO A 341 9.77 -12.73 2.98
CA PRO A 341 10.48 -12.71 1.70
C PRO A 341 9.91 -11.59 0.82
N ASN A 342 10.80 -10.87 0.17
CA ASN A 342 10.44 -9.77 -0.73
C ASN A 342 11.18 -9.94 -2.06
N LEU A 343 10.49 -9.65 -3.15
CA LEU A 343 11.03 -9.63 -4.50
C LEU A 343 10.59 -8.34 -5.20
N ASN A 344 11.54 -7.56 -5.68
CA ASN A 344 11.26 -6.36 -6.47
C ASN A 344 11.79 -6.57 -7.88
N ALA A 345 10.97 -6.26 -8.86
CA ALA A 345 11.32 -6.31 -10.28
C ALA A 345 10.97 -4.97 -10.94
N ALA A 346 11.84 -4.47 -11.81
CA ALA A 346 11.58 -3.26 -12.57
C ALA A 346 12.11 -3.41 -13.99
N VAL A 347 11.42 -2.79 -14.92
CA VAL A 347 11.84 -2.64 -16.32
C VAL A 347 11.78 -1.15 -16.64
N ASN A 348 12.88 -0.58 -17.10
CA ASN A 348 12.99 0.86 -17.36
C ASN A 348 13.57 1.11 -18.74
N LEU A 349 12.97 2.06 -19.44
CA LEU A 349 13.51 2.69 -20.63
C LEU A 349 14.22 3.99 -20.22
N TRP A 350 15.48 4.12 -20.59
CA TRP A 350 16.31 5.27 -20.32
C TRP A 350 16.52 6.09 -21.60
N TRP A 351 16.55 7.39 -21.44
CA TRP A 351 16.92 8.35 -22.46
C TRP A 351 17.99 9.29 -21.88
N TYR A 352 19.07 9.45 -22.63
CA TYR A 352 20.24 10.27 -22.29
C TYR A 352 20.33 11.46 -23.24
N PRO A 353 19.56 12.55 -23.03
CA PRO A 353 19.49 13.67 -23.96
C PRO A 353 20.80 14.45 -24.08
N VAL A 354 21.51 14.62 -22.96
CA VAL A 354 22.78 15.33 -22.86
C VAL A 354 23.66 14.64 -21.81
N GLU A 355 24.94 14.91 -21.83
CA GLU A 355 25.88 14.42 -20.82
C GLU A 355 25.45 14.86 -19.41
N GLY A 356 25.49 13.96 -18.44
CA GLY A 356 25.08 14.19 -17.04
C GLY A 356 23.60 14.15 -16.79
N VAL A 357 22.72 14.04 -17.81
CA VAL A 357 21.27 13.98 -17.64
C VAL A 357 20.70 12.66 -18.14
N GLN A 358 19.91 12.03 -17.32
CA GLN A 358 19.18 10.80 -17.66
C GLN A 358 17.70 10.94 -17.34
N ILE A 359 16.87 10.51 -18.26
CA ILE A 359 15.41 10.43 -18.07
C ILE A 359 15.01 8.97 -18.13
N ARG A 360 14.13 8.55 -17.24
CA ARG A 360 13.65 7.18 -17.24
C ARG A 360 12.13 7.12 -17.16
N VAL A 361 11.58 6.12 -17.84
CA VAL A 361 10.18 5.71 -17.71
C VAL A 361 10.17 4.20 -17.58
N GLY A 362 9.38 3.68 -16.65
CA GLY A 362 9.38 2.26 -16.40
C GLY A 362 8.15 1.73 -15.73
N TYR A 363 8.23 0.45 -15.43
CA TYR A 363 7.23 -0.29 -14.70
C TYR A 363 7.91 -1.12 -13.62
N GLN A 364 7.35 -1.10 -12.40
CA GLN A 364 7.90 -1.83 -11.28
C GLN A 364 6.85 -2.66 -10.57
N ALA A 365 7.29 -3.75 -9.96
CA ALA A 365 6.49 -4.66 -9.17
C ALA A 365 7.24 -5.00 -7.87
N LEU A 366 6.60 -4.75 -6.73
CA LEU A 366 7.12 -5.01 -5.40
C LEU A 366 6.26 -6.09 -4.76
N MET A 367 6.83 -7.25 -4.53
CA MET A 367 6.16 -8.45 -4.04
C MET A 367 6.61 -8.76 -2.63
N PHE A 368 5.68 -8.87 -1.71
CA PHE A 368 5.93 -9.25 -0.32
C PHE A 368 5.14 -10.51 0.01
N PHE A 369 5.82 -11.52 0.54
CA PHE A 369 5.22 -12.79 0.91
C PHE A 369 5.14 -12.90 2.43
N ASN A 370 4.12 -13.57 2.95
CA ASN A 370 3.94 -13.78 4.38
C ASN A 370 3.69 -12.50 5.19
N THR A 371 3.02 -11.50 4.60
CA THR A 371 2.61 -10.28 5.30
C THR A 371 1.35 -10.49 6.11
N LEU A 372 1.06 -9.56 7.02
CA LEU A 372 -0.25 -9.41 7.68
C LEU A 372 -1.17 -8.52 6.86
N HIS A 373 -2.46 -8.82 6.96
CA HIS A 373 -3.49 -8.02 6.33
C HIS A 373 -4.74 -7.95 7.21
N MET A 374 -5.33 -6.76 7.37
CA MET A 374 -6.66 -6.62 7.98
C MET A 374 -7.70 -7.30 7.10
N ASN A 375 -8.31 -8.38 7.60
CA ASN A 375 -9.38 -9.08 6.90
C ASN A 375 -10.75 -8.59 7.38
N GLU A 376 -10.97 -8.71 8.68
CA GLU A 376 -12.14 -8.20 9.38
C GLU A 376 -11.66 -7.16 10.38
N PRO A 377 -11.69 -5.86 10.00
CA PRO A 377 -11.04 -4.81 10.75
C PRO A 377 -11.68 -4.54 12.11
N VAL A 378 -12.95 -4.95 12.35
CA VAL A 378 -13.64 -4.74 13.60
C VAL A 378 -13.78 -6.03 14.38
N GLY A 379 -13.27 -6.04 15.61
CA GLY A 379 -13.55 -7.10 16.59
C GLY A 379 -14.84 -6.77 17.32
N PHE A 380 -15.95 -7.40 16.96
CA PHE A 380 -17.26 -7.11 17.56
C PHE A 380 -17.46 -7.63 18.98
N ASN A 381 -16.61 -8.54 19.41
CA ASN A 381 -16.60 -8.99 20.81
C ASN A 381 -15.84 -7.98 21.68
N TYR A 382 -16.54 -7.15 22.42
CA TYR A 382 -15.92 -6.13 23.27
C TYR A 382 -15.27 -6.69 24.54
N GLY A 383 -15.55 -7.93 24.89
CA GLY A 383 -14.82 -8.64 25.94
C GLY A 383 -13.39 -9.02 25.51
N ASN A 384 -13.16 -9.15 24.21
CA ASN A 384 -11.86 -9.41 23.61
C ASN A 384 -11.75 -8.68 22.28
N ILE A 385 -11.26 -7.44 22.31
CA ILE A 385 -11.17 -6.54 21.14
C ILE A 385 -10.03 -7.03 20.23
N ASP A 386 -10.16 -8.20 19.64
CA ASP A 386 -9.16 -8.75 18.72
C ASP A 386 -9.75 -8.89 17.31
N PRO A 387 -9.49 -7.92 16.42
CA PRO A 387 -9.90 -8.01 15.04
C PRO A 387 -9.18 -9.16 14.32
N SER A 388 -9.82 -9.67 13.28
CA SER A 388 -9.27 -10.78 12.48
C SER A 388 -8.25 -10.28 11.45
N TYR A 389 -7.13 -10.98 11.38
CA TYR A 389 -6.06 -10.71 10.41
C TYR A 389 -5.77 -11.95 9.57
N LYS A 390 -5.67 -11.76 8.26
CA LYS A 390 -5.10 -12.80 7.40
C LYS A 390 -3.60 -12.83 7.60
N VAL A 391 -3.09 -14.01 7.89
CA VAL A 391 -1.67 -14.31 8.00
C VAL A 391 -1.17 -14.95 6.71
N LYS A 392 0.13 -14.80 6.41
CA LYS A 392 0.78 -15.36 5.21
C LYS A 392 0.19 -14.82 3.89
N GLU A 393 -0.25 -13.58 3.91
CA GLU A 393 -0.83 -12.95 2.74
C GLU A 393 0.25 -12.49 1.76
N PHE A 394 -0.03 -12.65 0.49
CA PHE A 394 0.78 -12.11 -0.60
C PHE A 394 0.34 -10.67 -0.90
N ARG A 395 1.29 -9.75 -0.92
CA ARG A 395 1.05 -8.34 -1.20
C ARG A 395 1.86 -7.93 -2.41
N LEU A 396 1.21 -7.41 -3.42
CA LEU A 396 1.81 -6.89 -4.65
C LEU A 396 1.49 -5.42 -4.79
N LEU A 397 2.53 -4.58 -4.90
CA LEU A 397 2.41 -3.20 -5.37
C LEU A 397 3.05 -3.16 -6.75
N HIS A 398 2.34 -2.60 -7.73
CA HIS A 398 2.88 -2.52 -9.09
C HIS A 398 2.38 -1.29 -9.81
N GLY A 399 3.16 -0.80 -10.78
CA GLY A 399 2.77 0.34 -11.58
C GLY A 399 3.92 1.05 -12.23
N PHE A 400 3.67 2.28 -12.65
CA PHE A 400 4.57 3.08 -13.48
C PHE A 400 5.47 3.97 -12.63
N ASN A 401 6.64 4.25 -13.17
CA ASN A 401 7.55 5.27 -12.68
C ASN A 401 8.08 6.11 -13.84
N ALA A 402 8.31 7.39 -13.57
CA ALA A 402 8.96 8.30 -14.50
C ALA A 402 9.83 9.28 -13.72
N GLY A 403 11.05 9.53 -14.19
CA GLY A 403 11.97 10.36 -13.42
C GLY A 403 13.13 10.92 -14.23
N ILE A 404 13.85 11.80 -13.56
CA ILE A 404 15.05 12.45 -14.07
C ILE A 404 16.20 12.26 -13.08
N GLY A 405 17.40 12.06 -13.59
CA GLY A 405 18.61 11.96 -12.81
C GLY A 405 19.71 12.85 -13.37
N PHE A 406 20.61 13.22 -12.47
CA PHE A 406 21.76 14.05 -12.75
C PHE A 406 23.02 13.40 -12.21
N PHE A 407 24.09 13.51 -12.98
CA PHE A 407 25.42 13.08 -12.61
C PHE A 407 26.36 14.30 -12.59
N PHE A 408 27.19 14.41 -11.54
CA PHE A 408 28.06 15.56 -11.30
C PHE A 408 29.52 15.15 -11.22
#